data_166b71950b42f9a5e0b3e5656fbfabd7
#
_entry.id   166b71950b42f9a5e0b3e5656fbfabd7
#
_cell.length_a   1.000
_cell.length_b   1.000
_cell.length_c   1.000
_cell.angle_alpha   90.00
_cell.angle_beta   90.00
_cell.angle_gamma   90.00
#
_symmetry.space_group_name_H-M   'P 1'
#
loop_
_entity.id
_entity.type
_entity.pdbx_description
1 polymer ?
#
loop_
_entity_poly.entity_id
_entity_poly.type
_entity_poly.pdbx_seq_one_letter_code
_entity_poly.pdbx_strand_id
1 'polypeptide(L)'
;MSAKKRTTSHSRPKNRLDEHIGKPAKKSNARKSDPTYIKKKRQRSKQANKKKQRKKQTWQTSIKRIVIEFGLSLILLGTVLYLLSFFTFTFAKVEGYSMVPTLNNDEWVFVSKLAKPKRFKLVLHRDPNSKETSVRRVIGLPGETISYKDDQLYVNDRDVFERFLEDETKRAQSSGGVYTEDWSTKAEQVPKGKYLVLGDNRPYASDSREYGYVDEQDLVGIVEMRVLPLHQVQQF
;
A
#
# COMPACT_ATOMS: atom_id res chain seq x y z
N MET A 1 49.91 -3.32 15.63
CA MET A 1 50.98 -4.02 14.92
C MET A 1 50.83 -3.68 13.46
N SER A 2 51.55 -2.70 12.95
CA SER A 2 52.88 -2.77 12.31
C SER A 2 52.80 -3.57 11.03
N ALA A 3 53.17 -3.15 9.84
CA ALA A 3 54.17 -2.21 9.32
C ALA A 3 53.87 -2.06 7.80
N LYS A 4 53.94 -0.91 7.12
CA LYS A 4 55.10 -0.12 6.69
C LYS A 4 56.06 -0.79 5.67
N LYS A 5 56.23 -0.12 4.58
CA LYS A 5 57.44 0.22 3.77
C LYS A 5 57.32 -0.19 2.30
N ARG A 6 57.84 0.47 1.34
CA ARG A 6 58.65 1.67 1.05
C ARG A 6 59.07 1.56 -0.43
N THR A 7 58.91 2.62 -1.14
CA THR A 7 59.81 3.33 -2.07
C THR A 7 61.04 2.61 -2.59
N THR A 8 61.31 2.73 -3.89
CA THR A 8 62.61 3.22 -4.37
C THR A 8 62.55 3.77 -5.79
N SER A 9 63.11 4.94 -5.92
CA SER A 9 63.56 5.70 -7.09
C SER A 9 64.80 5.12 -7.70
N HIS A 10 65.05 5.31 -9.03
CA HIS A 10 66.40 5.51 -9.56
C HIS A 10 66.30 6.13 -10.98
N SER A 11 66.53 7.39 -11.17
CA SER A 11 67.72 8.11 -11.62
C SER A 11 68.24 7.77 -13.01
N ARG A 12 68.30 8.87 -13.81
CA ARG A 12 68.99 9.09 -15.05
C ARG A 12 70.48 8.71 -15.03
N PRO A 13 71.13 8.54 -16.21
CA PRO A 13 72.06 9.60 -16.62
C PRO A 13 72.04 9.99 -18.12
N LYS A 14 72.72 11.08 -18.34
CA LYS A 14 72.95 11.91 -19.50
C LYS A 14 73.98 11.38 -20.49
N ASN A 15 73.90 12.01 -21.69
CA ASN A 15 74.96 12.38 -22.63
C ASN A 15 75.43 11.36 -23.68
N ARG A 16 75.30 11.76 -24.95
CA ARG A 16 76.42 12.23 -25.75
C ARG A 16 75.97 12.87 -27.08
N LEU A 17 76.68 13.93 -27.38
CA LEU A 17 76.76 14.71 -28.63
C LEU A 17 77.23 13.88 -29.81
N ASP A 18 76.85 14.41 -30.96
CA ASP A 18 77.54 14.61 -32.22
C ASP A 18 76.76 13.92 -33.34
N GLU A 19 76.47 14.52 -34.47
CA GLU A 19 77.19 15.24 -35.49
C GLU A 19 76.25 15.69 -36.62
N HIS A 20 76.54 16.79 -37.19
CA HIS A 20 75.96 17.41 -38.40
C HIS A 20 75.98 16.47 -39.59
N ILE A 21 74.83 16.34 -40.28
CA ILE A 21 74.79 16.22 -41.77
C ILE A 21 73.54 16.92 -42.27
N GLY A 22 73.75 17.95 -43.00
CA GLY A 22 72.74 18.78 -43.62
C GLY A 22 71.90 18.01 -44.66
N LYS A 23 70.56 18.13 -44.51
CA LYS A 23 69.61 17.73 -45.55
C LYS A 23 69.10 18.99 -46.27
N PRO A 24 68.99 18.96 -47.59
CA PRO A 24 68.60 20.14 -48.34
C PRO A 24 67.14 20.53 -48.09
N ALA A 25 66.93 21.86 -48.02
CA ALA A 25 65.64 22.47 -47.87
C ALA A 25 64.68 22.05 -49.03
N LYS A 26 63.62 21.26 -48.65
CA LYS A 26 62.52 21.07 -49.60
C LYS A 26 61.76 22.37 -49.70
N LYS A 27 61.91 23.01 -50.87
CA LYS A 27 61.05 24.13 -51.31
C LYS A 27 59.60 23.68 -51.14
N SER A 28 58.86 24.27 -50.17
CA SER A 28 57.42 24.14 -50.06
C SER A 28 56.76 24.82 -51.28
N ASN A 29 56.41 24.05 -52.28
CA ASN A 29 55.48 24.51 -53.30
C ASN A 29 54.15 24.86 -52.59
N ALA A 30 53.99 26.12 -52.27
CA ALA A 30 52.71 26.68 -51.89
C ALA A 30 51.76 26.58 -53.10
N ARG A 31 51.09 25.44 -53.28
CA ARG A 31 49.95 25.34 -54.18
C ARG A 31 48.94 26.39 -53.78
N LYS A 32 48.82 27.49 -54.51
CA LYS A 32 47.70 28.41 -54.40
C LYS A 32 46.42 27.59 -54.50
N SER A 33 45.75 27.39 -53.40
CA SER A 33 44.48 26.68 -53.36
C SER A 33 43.43 27.47 -54.11
N ASP A 34 42.91 26.89 -55.17
CA ASP A 34 41.88 27.43 -56.03
C ASP A 34 40.72 27.99 -55.19
N PRO A 35 40.35 29.27 -55.32
CA PRO A 35 39.28 29.86 -54.46
C PRO A 35 37.94 29.17 -54.62
N THR A 36 37.71 28.49 -55.73
CA THR A 36 36.51 27.67 -55.96
C THR A 36 36.48 26.40 -55.09
N TYR A 37 37.64 25.78 -54.83
CA TYR A 37 37.76 24.60 -53.98
C TYR A 37 37.49 24.95 -52.47
N ILE A 38 38.02 26.09 -52.05
CA ILE A 38 37.81 26.58 -50.67
C ILE A 38 36.30 26.90 -50.41
N LYS A 39 35.65 27.56 -51.39
CA LYS A 39 34.22 27.86 -51.35
C LYS A 39 33.36 26.56 -51.23
N LYS A 40 33.67 25.56 -52.05
CA LYS A 40 32.97 24.27 -52.07
C LYS A 40 33.19 23.48 -50.77
N LYS A 41 34.39 23.51 -50.20
CA LYS A 41 34.71 22.86 -48.91
C LYS A 41 33.99 23.54 -47.73
N ARG A 42 33.92 24.88 -47.72
CA ARG A 42 33.14 25.65 -46.72
C ARG A 42 31.64 25.42 -46.82
N GLN A 43 31.08 25.29 -48.01
CA GLN A 43 29.68 24.97 -48.19
C GLN A 43 29.34 23.54 -47.72
N ARG A 44 30.19 22.55 -48.03
CA ARG A 44 30.01 21.15 -47.53
C ARG A 44 30.09 21.06 -46.02
N SER A 45 31.02 21.78 -45.37
CA SER A 45 31.12 21.80 -43.90
C SER A 45 29.93 22.47 -43.24
N LYS A 46 29.40 23.58 -43.82
CA LYS A 46 28.18 24.25 -43.35
C LYS A 46 26.95 23.35 -43.47
N GLN A 47 26.81 22.59 -44.57
CA GLN A 47 25.72 21.64 -44.77
C GLN A 47 25.82 20.44 -43.82
N ALA A 48 27.01 19.90 -43.57
CA ALA A 48 27.25 18.82 -42.63
C ALA A 48 26.93 19.24 -41.20
N ASN A 49 27.32 20.45 -40.78
CA ASN A 49 26.99 21.00 -39.47
C ASN A 49 25.48 21.27 -39.33
N LYS A 50 24.82 21.78 -40.37
CA LYS A 50 23.37 21.97 -40.35
C LYS A 50 22.59 20.65 -40.25
N LYS A 51 23.08 19.60 -40.95
CA LYS A 51 22.52 18.24 -40.81
C LYS A 51 22.74 17.65 -39.40
N LYS A 52 23.93 17.83 -38.80
CA LYS A 52 24.21 17.41 -37.42
C LYS A 52 23.32 18.12 -36.39
N GLN A 53 23.16 19.43 -36.53
CA GLN A 53 22.30 20.23 -35.65
C GLN A 53 20.82 19.80 -35.77
N ARG A 54 20.31 19.61 -37.00
CA ARG A 54 18.94 19.12 -37.23
C ARG A 54 18.74 17.74 -36.61
N LYS A 55 19.70 16.82 -36.77
CA LYS A 55 19.62 15.47 -36.18
C LYS A 55 19.64 15.48 -34.64
N LYS A 56 20.43 16.39 -34.05
CA LYS A 56 20.47 16.60 -32.60
C LYS A 56 19.15 17.19 -32.07
N GLN A 57 18.58 18.14 -32.80
CA GLN A 57 17.32 18.79 -32.43
C GLN A 57 16.13 17.82 -32.54
N THR A 58 16.05 17.00 -33.59
CA THR A 58 15.02 15.98 -33.75
C THR A 58 15.13 14.89 -32.69
N TRP A 59 16.34 14.49 -32.33
CA TRP A 59 16.59 13.52 -31.27
C TRP A 59 16.15 14.05 -29.88
N GLN A 60 16.49 15.31 -29.59
CA GLN A 60 16.05 15.94 -28.33
C GLN A 60 14.52 16.09 -28.22
N THR A 61 13.85 16.43 -29.33
CA THR A 61 12.39 16.53 -29.35
C THR A 61 11.74 15.17 -29.23
N SER A 62 12.31 14.12 -29.82
CA SER A 62 11.82 12.74 -29.66
C SER A 62 11.94 12.24 -28.21
N ILE A 63 13.10 12.49 -27.56
CA ILE A 63 13.28 12.13 -26.16
C ILE A 63 12.27 12.88 -25.27
N LYS A 64 12.09 14.18 -25.47
CA LYS A 64 11.10 14.96 -24.71
C LYS A 64 9.69 14.38 -24.87
N ARG A 65 9.29 13.98 -26.08
CA ARG A 65 8.00 13.34 -26.31
C ARG A 65 7.88 12.01 -25.54
N ILE A 66 8.89 11.14 -25.66
CA ILE A 66 8.91 9.85 -24.95
C ILE A 66 8.78 10.06 -23.43
N VAL A 67 9.53 11.02 -22.87
CA VAL A 67 9.47 11.33 -21.43
C VAL A 67 8.08 11.84 -21.02
N ILE A 68 7.48 12.70 -21.85
CA ILE A 68 6.13 13.22 -21.59
C ILE A 68 5.09 12.10 -21.69
N GLU A 69 5.13 11.29 -22.73
CA GLU A 69 4.20 10.15 -22.93
C GLU A 69 4.32 9.13 -21.81
N PHE A 70 5.56 8.82 -21.41
CA PHE A 70 5.80 7.94 -20.26
C PHE A 70 5.30 8.55 -18.95
N GLY A 71 5.53 9.83 -18.72
CA GLY A 71 5.00 10.55 -17.56
C GLY A 71 3.47 10.55 -17.52
N LEU A 72 2.82 10.84 -18.64
CA LEU A 72 1.36 10.79 -18.75
C LEU A 72 0.81 9.36 -18.51
N SER A 73 1.48 8.34 -19.03
CA SER A 73 1.11 6.94 -18.80
C SER A 73 1.21 6.55 -17.33
N LEU A 74 2.26 6.99 -16.63
CA LEU A 74 2.39 6.76 -15.17
C LEU A 74 1.31 7.47 -14.37
N ILE A 75 0.97 8.71 -14.74
CA ILE A 75 -0.10 9.46 -14.09
C ILE A 75 -1.44 8.74 -14.31
N LEU A 76 -1.73 8.33 -15.54
CA LEU A 76 -2.95 7.59 -15.85
C LEU A 76 -3.03 6.29 -15.07
N LEU A 77 -1.95 5.49 -15.05
CA LEU A 77 -1.88 4.25 -14.28
C LEU A 77 -2.09 4.51 -12.78
N GLY A 78 -1.42 5.52 -12.22
CA GLY A 78 -1.59 5.91 -10.83
C GLY A 78 -3.02 6.31 -10.50
N THR A 79 -3.66 7.08 -11.40
CA THR A 79 -5.06 7.47 -11.23
C THR A 79 -6.00 6.25 -11.24
N VAL A 80 -5.79 5.32 -12.17
CA VAL A 80 -6.60 4.08 -12.23
C VAL A 80 -6.42 3.24 -10.97
N LEU A 81 -5.18 3.05 -10.51
CA LEU A 81 -4.90 2.30 -9.27
C LEU A 81 -5.51 2.99 -8.05
N TYR A 82 -5.45 4.31 -7.96
CA TYR A 82 -6.08 5.09 -6.90
C TYR A 82 -7.61 4.90 -6.89
N LEU A 83 -8.26 5.00 -8.04
CA LEU A 83 -9.69 4.78 -8.15
C LEU A 83 -10.08 3.35 -7.79
N LEU A 84 -9.34 2.35 -8.27
CA LEU A 84 -9.56 0.95 -7.90
C LEU A 84 -9.45 0.76 -6.38
N SER A 85 -8.42 1.32 -5.74
CA SER A 85 -8.23 1.21 -4.29
C SER A 85 -9.40 1.80 -3.51
N PHE A 86 -9.95 2.92 -3.95
CA PHE A 86 -11.11 3.55 -3.32
C PHE A 86 -12.35 2.65 -3.28
N PHE A 87 -12.55 1.83 -4.31
CA PHE A 87 -13.68 0.89 -4.38
C PHE A 87 -13.41 -0.45 -3.70
N THR A 88 -12.16 -0.85 -3.51
CA THR A 88 -11.82 -2.20 -3.01
C THR A 88 -11.55 -2.27 -1.52
N PHE A 89 -10.98 -1.22 -0.93
CA PHE A 89 -10.63 -1.22 0.49
C PHE A 89 -10.67 0.18 1.10
N THR A 90 -10.62 0.22 2.42
CA THR A 90 -10.48 1.46 3.19
C THR A 90 -9.73 1.16 4.49
N PHE A 91 -9.27 2.21 5.15
CA PHE A 91 -8.74 2.13 6.50
C PHE A 91 -9.72 2.82 7.44
N ALA A 92 -9.89 2.27 8.63
CA ALA A 92 -10.70 2.88 9.67
C ALA A 92 -9.93 2.90 10.98
N LYS A 93 -10.19 3.92 11.77
CA LYS A 93 -9.71 4.02 13.14
C LYS A 93 -10.78 3.43 14.06
N VAL A 94 -10.37 2.60 15.00
CA VAL A 94 -11.28 2.03 16.01
C VAL A 94 -11.50 3.08 17.10
N GLU A 95 -12.75 3.39 17.37
CA GLU A 95 -13.14 4.32 18.41
C GLU A 95 -13.92 3.59 19.52
N GLY A 96 -13.57 3.90 20.76
CA GLY A 96 -14.18 3.30 21.95
C GLY A 96 -13.61 1.92 22.30
N TYR A 97 -14.29 1.27 23.25
CA TYR A 97 -13.82 0.03 23.89
C TYR A 97 -14.73 -1.17 23.63
N SER A 98 -15.71 -1.06 22.76
CA SER A 98 -16.70 -2.11 22.49
C SER A 98 -16.11 -3.39 21.90
N MET A 99 -14.89 -3.34 21.34
CA MET A 99 -14.24 -4.51 20.73
C MET A 99 -13.07 -5.05 21.55
N VAL A 100 -12.84 -4.54 22.74
CA VAL A 100 -11.84 -5.08 23.68
C VAL A 100 -12.26 -6.51 24.08
N PRO A 101 -11.31 -7.46 24.13
CA PRO A 101 -9.85 -7.33 23.98
C PRO A 101 -9.34 -7.42 22.55
N THR A 102 -10.19 -7.74 21.58
CA THR A 102 -9.76 -7.98 20.19
C THR A 102 -9.18 -6.73 19.53
N LEU A 103 -9.86 -5.59 19.69
CA LEU A 103 -9.41 -4.29 19.19
C LEU A 103 -9.55 -3.25 20.30
N ASN A 104 -8.53 -2.40 20.41
CA ASN A 104 -8.48 -1.31 21.36
C ASN A 104 -8.77 0.04 20.69
N ASN A 105 -9.08 1.03 21.51
CA ASN A 105 -9.24 2.40 21.04
C ASN A 105 -7.97 2.90 20.33
N ASP A 106 -8.16 3.73 19.31
CA ASP A 106 -7.09 4.34 18.51
C ASP A 106 -6.32 3.38 17.58
N GLU A 107 -6.64 2.10 17.54
CA GLU A 107 -6.06 1.16 16.59
C GLU A 107 -6.60 1.40 15.17
N TRP A 108 -5.73 1.16 14.17
CA TRP A 108 -6.13 1.25 12.77
C TRP A 108 -6.31 -0.12 12.14
N VAL A 109 -7.38 -0.26 11.39
CA VAL A 109 -7.73 -1.50 10.72
C VAL A 109 -7.84 -1.33 9.21
N PHE A 110 -7.45 -2.37 8.49
CA PHE A 110 -7.66 -2.51 7.05
C PHE A 110 -8.99 -3.20 6.81
N VAL A 111 -9.81 -2.60 5.96
CA VAL A 111 -11.18 -3.02 5.68
C VAL A 111 -11.34 -3.34 4.20
N SER A 112 -11.71 -4.56 3.87
CA SER A 112 -12.04 -5.01 2.52
C SER A 112 -13.51 -4.75 2.23
N LYS A 113 -13.81 -4.01 1.17
CA LYS A 113 -15.17 -3.73 0.70
C LYS A 113 -15.75 -4.83 -0.19
N LEU A 114 -14.90 -5.74 -0.66
CA LEU A 114 -15.28 -6.81 -1.59
C LEU A 114 -15.60 -8.13 -0.87
N ALA A 115 -15.12 -8.29 0.36
CA ALA A 115 -15.34 -9.48 1.15
C ALA A 115 -16.80 -9.56 1.63
N LYS A 116 -17.37 -10.76 1.65
CA LYS A 116 -18.72 -10.99 2.14
C LYS A 116 -18.72 -11.24 3.65
N PRO A 117 -19.74 -10.73 4.39
CA PRO A 117 -19.87 -11.00 5.80
C PRO A 117 -20.02 -12.50 6.06
N LYS A 118 -19.26 -12.99 7.05
CA LYS A 118 -19.35 -14.37 7.55
C LYS A 118 -19.42 -14.32 9.06
N ARG A 119 -20.00 -15.37 9.68
CA ARG A 119 -20.02 -15.48 11.13
C ARG A 119 -18.61 -15.32 11.71
N PHE A 120 -18.52 -14.58 12.79
CA PHE A 120 -17.33 -14.24 13.56
C PHE A 120 -16.33 -13.29 12.86
N LYS A 121 -16.55 -12.91 11.61
CA LYS A 121 -15.75 -11.85 11.00
C LYS A 121 -16.12 -10.49 11.59
N LEU A 122 -15.09 -9.64 11.73
CA LEU A 122 -15.26 -8.25 12.14
C LEU A 122 -15.75 -7.43 10.94
N VAL A 123 -16.72 -6.57 11.17
CA VAL A 123 -17.28 -5.67 10.16
C VAL A 123 -17.17 -4.23 10.60
N LEU A 124 -16.80 -3.37 9.68
CA LEU A 124 -17.00 -1.93 9.80
C LEU A 124 -18.40 -1.62 9.25
N HIS A 125 -19.26 -1.07 10.07
CA HIS A 125 -20.61 -0.69 9.68
C HIS A 125 -20.94 0.74 10.14
N ARG A 126 -22.00 1.32 9.55
CA ARG A 126 -22.62 2.54 10.06
C ARG A 126 -23.66 2.16 11.10
N ASP A 127 -23.57 2.78 12.24
CA ASP A 127 -24.58 2.62 13.30
C ASP A 127 -25.92 3.13 12.78
N PRO A 128 -27.01 2.36 12.94
CA PRO A 128 -28.34 2.75 12.44
C PRO A 128 -28.85 4.08 12.99
N ASN A 129 -28.49 4.40 14.23
CA ASN A 129 -28.97 5.59 14.95
C ASN A 129 -28.05 6.80 14.78
N SER A 130 -26.76 6.65 15.14
CA SER A 130 -25.78 7.76 15.13
C SER A 130 -25.23 8.06 13.73
N LYS A 131 -25.31 7.09 12.79
CA LYS A 131 -24.66 7.12 11.47
C LYS A 131 -23.13 7.15 11.51
N GLU A 132 -22.54 7.05 12.69
CA GLU A 132 -21.10 6.91 12.86
C GLU A 132 -20.64 5.51 12.45
N THR A 133 -19.40 5.40 12.05
CA THR A 133 -18.83 4.10 11.71
C THR A 133 -18.25 3.43 12.95
N SER A 134 -18.60 2.17 13.15
CA SER A 134 -18.08 1.37 14.26
C SER A 134 -17.70 -0.04 13.82
N VAL A 135 -16.79 -0.66 14.56
CA VAL A 135 -16.42 -2.07 14.33
C VAL A 135 -17.20 -2.95 15.28
N ARG A 136 -17.81 -4.02 14.75
CA ARG A 136 -18.48 -5.07 15.52
C ARG A 136 -18.20 -6.42 14.88
N ARG A 137 -18.55 -7.50 15.60
CA ARG A 137 -18.42 -8.86 15.10
C ARG A 137 -19.76 -9.40 14.64
N VAL A 138 -19.79 -10.01 13.46
CA VAL A 138 -20.99 -10.70 12.94
C VAL A 138 -21.27 -11.95 13.77
N ILE A 139 -22.41 -12.00 14.42
CA ILE A 139 -22.87 -13.16 15.20
C ILE A 139 -24.01 -13.87 14.50
N GLY A 140 -25.01 -13.16 14.03
CA GLY A 140 -26.15 -13.74 13.32
C GLY A 140 -26.16 -13.39 11.84
N LEU A 141 -26.39 -14.38 11.01
CA LEU A 141 -26.57 -14.25 9.56
C LEU A 141 -28.05 -14.22 9.20
N PRO A 142 -28.42 -13.69 8.02
CA PRO A 142 -29.82 -13.64 7.57
C PRO A 142 -30.49 -15.03 7.65
N GLY A 143 -31.69 -15.08 8.25
CA GLY A 143 -32.49 -16.30 8.41
C GLY A 143 -32.18 -17.17 9.62
N GLU A 144 -31.27 -16.74 10.51
CA GLU A 144 -30.91 -17.48 11.70
C GLU A 144 -31.61 -16.97 12.96
N THR A 145 -31.90 -17.87 13.89
CA THR A 145 -32.28 -17.52 15.25
C THR A 145 -31.04 -17.50 16.14
N ILE A 146 -30.90 -16.49 16.97
CA ILE A 146 -29.75 -16.32 17.85
C ILE A 146 -30.23 -16.22 19.30
N SER A 147 -29.60 -16.97 20.17
CA SER A 147 -29.82 -16.84 21.63
C SER A 147 -28.52 -17.06 22.41
N TYR A 148 -28.45 -16.43 23.56
CA TYR A 148 -27.41 -16.61 24.57
C TYR A 148 -28.05 -17.14 25.83
N LYS A 149 -27.46 -18.17 26.41
CA LYS A 149 -27.81 -18.70 27.67
C LYS A 149 -26.55 -19.18 28.41
N ASP A 150 -26.36 -18.69 29.61
CA ASP A 150 -25.22 -19.05 30.47
C ASP A 150 -23.87 -18.89 29.75
N ASP A 151 -23.64 -17.74 29.08
CA ASP A 151 -22.47 -17.44 28.22
C ASP A 151 -22.37 -18.26 26.93
N GLN A 152 -23.29 -19.17 26.66
CA GLN A 152 -23.25 -20.02 25.48
C GLN A 152 -24.09 -19.43 24.35
N LEU A 153 -23.47 -19.30 23.16
CA LEU A 153 -24.18 -18.91 21.94
C LEU A 153 -24.90 -20.09 21.31
N TYR A 154 -26.19 -19.91 21.00
CA TYR A 154 -27.01 -20.84 20.21
C TYR A 154 -27.41 -20.19 18.88
N VAL A 155 -27.22 -20.92 17.79
CA VAL A 155 -27.64 -20.54 16.45
C VAL A 155 -28.56 -21.62 15.92
N ASN A 156 -29.81 -21.28 15.65
CA ASN A 156 -30.84 -22.26 15.27
C ASN A 156 -30.87 -23.44 16.23
N ASP A 157 -30.89 -23.14 17.54
CA ASP A 157 -30.89 -24.09 18.65
C ASP A 157 -29.66 -25.02 18.74
N ARG A 158 -28.60 -24.72 18.04
CA ARG A 158 -27.31 -25.44 18.10
C ARG A 158 -26.29 -24.59 18.82
N ASP A 159 -25.55 -25.17 19.73
CA ASP A 159 -24.44 -24.50 20.39
C ASP A 159 -23.30 -24.16 19.39
N VAL A 160 -22.76 -23.00 19.55
CA VAL A 160 -21.65 -22.49 18.71
C VAL A 160 -20.61 -21.83 19.61
N PHE A 161 -19.42 -22.39 19.60
CA PHE A 161 -18.34 -21.91 20.44
C PHE A 161 -17.70 -20.62 19.95
N GLU A 162 -17.62 -19.62 20.83
CA GLU A 162 -17.03 -18.31 20.57
C GLU A 162 -15.58 -18.28 21.07
N ARG A 163 -14.67 -18.89 20.31
CA ARG A 163 -13.26 -19.03 20.69
C ARG A 163 -12.58 -17.71 21.06
N PHE A 164 -12.97 -16.62 20.43
CA PHE A 164 -12.40 -15.29 20.67
C PHE A 164 -12.79 -14.66 22.00
N LEU A 165 -13.76 -15.24 22.72
CA LEU A 165 -14.19 -14.81 24.07
C LEU A 165 -13.85 -15.82 25.18
N GLU A 166 -13.17 -16.92 24.85
CA GLU A 166 -12.93 -18.02 25.79
C GLU A 166 -12.26 -17.54 27.09
N ASP A 167 -11.25 -16.67 26.98
CA ASP A 167 -10.54 -16.16 28.15
C ASP A 167 -11.41 -15.21 29.01
N GLU A 168 -12.20 -14.37 28.37
CA GLU A 168 -13.08 -13.42 29.05
C GLU A 168 -14.22 -14.13 29.73
N THR A 169 -14.83 -15.08 29.06
CA THR A 169 -15.89 -15.94 29.63
C THR A 169 -15.39 -16.73 30.85
N LYS A 170 -14.20 -17.36 30.76
CA LYS A 170 -13.57 -18.06 31.88
C LYS A 170 -13.30 -17.13 33.07
N ARG A 171 -12.83 -15.90 32.81
CA ARG A 171 -12.61 -14.90 33.89
C ARG A 171 -13.92 -14.52 34.56
N ALA A 172 -14.97 -14.23 33.80
CA ALA A 172 -16.28 -13.89 34.36
C ALA A 172 -16.84 -15.04 35.22
N GLN A 173 -16.81 -16.25 34.69
CA GLN A 173 -17.28 -17.45 35.42
C GLN A 173 -16.47 -17.73 36.68
N SER A 174 -15.14 -17.54 36.65
CA SER A 174 -14.30 -17.71 37.85
C SER A 174 -14.63 -16.69 38.94
N SER A 175 -15.24 -15.56 38.58
CA SER A 175 -15.72 -14.53 39.51
C SER A 175 -17.18 -14.69 39.88
N GLY A 176 -17.82 -15.80 39.49
CA GLY A 176 -19.22 -16.10 39.78
C GLY A 176 -20.24 -15.32 38.97
N GLY A 177 -19.81 -14.72 37.86
CA GLY A 177 -20.67 -13.97 36.93
C GLY A 177 -20.72 -14.57 35.52
N VAL A 178 -21.44 -13.90 34.62
CA VAL A 178 -21.49 -14.19 33.19
C VAL A 178 -20.86 -13.05 32.41
N TYR A 179 -20.23 -13.34 31.28
CA TYR A 179 -19.65 -12.34 30.41
C TYR A 179 -20.66 -11.81 29.38
N THR A 180 -21.52 -12.72 28.90
CA THR A 180 -22.63 -12.39 28.01
C THR A 180 -23.93 -12.72 28.70
N GLU A 181 -24.77 -11.73 28.98
CA GLU A 181 -26.09 -11.92 29.59
C GLU A 181 -27.01 -12.74 28.67
N ASP A 182 -27.95 -13.43 29.29
CA ASP A 182 -28.96 -14.18 28.57
C ASP A 182 -29.79 -13.24 27.68
N TRP A 183 -29.82 -13.56 26.42
CA TRP A 183 -30.47 -12.73 25.40
C TRP A 183 -30.93 -13.59 24.21
N SER A 184 -31.99 -13.18 23.53
CA SER A 184 -32.44 -13.87 22.33
C SER A 184 -33.13 -12.94 21.34
N THR A 185 -33.18 -13.37 20.08
CA THR A 185 -34.02 -12.76 19.04
C THR A 185 -35.53 -13.05 19.23
N LYS A 186 -35.95 -13.61 20.40
CA LYS A 186 -37.32 -13.92 20.73
C LYS A 186 -38.02 -14.80 19.68
N ALA A 187 -37.35 -15.84 19.23
CA ALA A 187 -37.76 -16.76 18.15
C ALA A 187 -37.93 -16.10 16.76
N GLU A 188 -37.62 -14.82 16.59
CA GLU A 188 -37.55 -14.19 15.29
C GLU A 188 -36.22 -14.49 14.61
N GLN A 189 -36.29 -14.73 13.33
CA GLN A 189 -35.08 -14.89 12.54
C GLN A 189 -34.47 -13.52 12.19
N VAL A 190 -33.16 -13.46 12.11
CA VAL A 190 -32.46 -12.31 11.52
C VAL A 190 -33.04 -12.05 10.12
N PRO A 191 -33.59 -10.88 9.85
CA PRO A 191 -34.24 -10.60 8.57
C PRO A 191 -33.29 -10.75 7.38
N LYS A 192 -33.84 -11.03 6.19
CA LYS A 192 -33.06 -11.06 4.95
C LYS A 192 -32.36 -9.74 4.70
N GLY A 193 -31.10 -9.79 4.33
CA GLY A 193 -30.27 -8.61 4.07
C GLY A 193 -29.86 -7.85 5.34
N LYS A 194 -30.05 -8.45 6.52
CA LYS A 194 -29.63 -7.88 7.80
C LYS A 194 -28.70 -8.83 8.56
N TYR A 195 -27.91 -8.25 9.44
CA TYR A 195 -26.95 -8.97 10.27
C TYR A 195 -27.12 -8.60 11.74
N LEU A 196 -26.93 -9.56 12.61
CA LEU A 196 -26.78 -9.32 14.04
C LEU A 196 -25.30 -9.17 14.34
N VAL A 197 -24.91 -8.02 14.86
CA VAL A 197 -23.51 -7.71 15.15
C VAL A 197 -23.34 -7.36 16.62
N LEU A 198 -22.35 -7.96 17.28
CA LEU A 198 -22.07 -7.71 18.70
C LEU A 198 -20.66 -7.16 18.89
N GLY A 199 -20.48 -6.42 19.98
CA GLY A 199 -19.16 -6.09 20.49
C GLY A 199 -18.51 -7.25 21.22
N ASP A 200 -17.20 -7.36 21.15
CA ASP A 200 -16.46 -8.38 21.90
C ASP A 200 -16.44 -8.06 23.40
N ASN A 201 -16.52 -6.78 23.76
CA ASN A 201 -16.69 -6.34 25.15
C ASN A 201 -18.17 -6.43 25.54
N ARG A 202 -18.67 -7.65 25.70
CA ARG A 202 -20.09 -7.97 25.88
C ARG A 202 -20.79 -7.13 26.94
N PRO A 203 -20.20 -6.91 28.17
CA PRO A 203 -20.84 -6.13 29.20
C PRO A 203 -21.01 -4.64 28.92
N TYR A 204 -20.18 -4.08 28.03
CA TYR A 204 -20.09 -2.62 27.85
C TYR A 204 -20.30 -2.17 26.40
N ALA A 205 -20.53 -3.10 25.48
CA ALA A 205 -20.71 -2.75 24.07
C ALA A 205 -22.15 -2.32 23.79
N SER A 206 -22.31 -1.17 23.16
CA SER A 206 -23.55 -0.82 22.46
C SER A 206 -23.53 -1.49 21.10
N ASP A 207 -24.49 -2.40 20.86
CA ASP A 207 -24.53 -3.26 19.68
C ASP A 207 -25.97 -3.67 19.30
N SER A 208 -26.13 -4.68 18.47
CA SER A 208 -27.43 -5.11 17.97
C SER A 208 -28.43 -5.54 19.07
N ARG A 209 -27.99 -5.79 20.28
CA ARG A 209 -28.88 -6.05 21.41
C ARG A 209 -29.68 -4.81 21.80
N GLU A 210 -29.13 -3.62 21.55
CA GLU A 210 -29.75 -2.32 21.86
C GLU A 210 -30.40 -1.69 20.62
N TYR A 211 -29.65 -1.55 19.51
CA TYR A 211 -30.13 -0.80 18.32
C TYR A 211 -30.73 -1.70 17.24
N GLY A 212 -30.70 -3.03 17.43
CA GLY A 212 -31.25 -3.98 16.48
C GLY A 212 -30.29 -4.36 15.34
N TYR A 213 -30.86 -4.89 14.27
CA TYR A 213 -30.09 -5.44 13.16
C TYR A 213 -29.47 -4.35 12.30
N VAL A 214 -28.30 -4.65 11.72
CA VAL A 214 -27.60 -3.80 10.75
C VAL A 214 -27.97 -4.25 9.35
N ASP A 215 -28.36 -3.31 8.48
CA ASP A 215 -28.62 -3.59 7.07
C ASP A 215 -27.34 -3.87 6.29
N GLU A 216 -27.39 -4.74 5.29
CA GLU A 216 -26.27 -5.06 4.44
C GLU A 216 -25.68 -3.82 3.76
N GLN A 217 -26.53 -2.85 3.38
CA GLN A 217 -26.11 -1.58 2.78
C GLN A 217 -25.35 -0.65 3.74
N ASP A 218 -25.51 -0.83 5.06
CA ASP A 218 -24.80 -0.08 6.07
C ASP A 218 -23.45 -0.74 6.43
N LEU A 219 -23.17 -1.94 5.90
CA LEU A 219 -21.87 -2.58 6.02
C LEU A 219 -20.88 -1.89 5.07
N VAL A 220 -19.88 -1.25 5.62
CA VAL A 220 -18.79 -0.61 4.85
C VAL A 220 -17.84 -1.68 4.30
N GLY A 221 -17.56 -2.73 5.07
CA GLY A 221 -16.72 -3.84 4.67
C GLY A 221 -16.27 -4.72 5.84
N ILE A 222 -15.45 -5.71 5.50
CA ILE A 222 -14.90 -6.68 6.45
C ILE A 222 -13.54 -6.20 6.93
N VAL A 223 -13.34 -6.18 8.24
CA VAL A 223 -12.04 -5.90 8.85
C VAL A 223 -11.18 -7.16 8.72
N GLU A 224 -10.13 -7.07 7.93
CA GLU A 224 -9.24 -8.21 7.67
C GLU A 224 -7.99 -8.18 8.53
N MET A 225 -7.55 -6.99 8.91
CA MET A 225 -6.28 -6.84 9.62
C MET A 225 -6.24 -5.58 10.47
N ARG A 226 -5.65 -5.68 11.67
CA ARG A 226 -5.14 -4.53 12.42
C ARG A 226 -3.78 -4.14 11.85
N VAL A 227 -3.63 -2.88 11.44
CA VAL A 227 -2.41 -2.38 10.78
C VAL A 227 -1.58 -1.46 11.67
N LEU A 228 -2.19 -0.82 12.65
CA LEU A 228 -1.51 -0.01 13.66
C LEU A 228 -2.06 -0.32 15.06
N PRO A 229 -1.18 -0.33 16.06
CA PRO A 229 0.28 -0.09 16.02
C PRO A 229 1.04 -1.24 15.35
N LEU A 230 2.18 -0.93 14.69
CA LEU A 230 2.92 -1.90 13.87
C LEU A 230 3.39 -3.16 14.63
N HIS A 231 3.63 -3.04 15.95
CA HIS A 231 4.05 -4.17 16.78
C HIS A 231 2.91 -5.14 17.15
N GLN A 232 1.67 -4.79 16.78
CA GLN A 232 0.46 -5.59 17.04
C GLN A 232 -0.30 -5.92 15.74
N VAL A 233 0.37 -5.91 14.60
CA VAL A 233 -0.26 -6.31 13.33
C VAL A 233 -0.81 -7.73 13.46
N GLN A 234 -2.12 -7.88 13.17
CA GLN A 234 -2.85 -9.14 13.33
C GLN A 234 -3.92 -9.25 12.25
N GLN A 235 -4.07 -10.44 11.69
CA GLN A 235 -5.15 -10.79 10.77
C GLN A 235 -6.32 -11.43 11.53
N PHE A 236 -7.57 -11.15 11.10
CA PHE A 236 -8.81 -11.63 11.73
C PHE A 236 -9.60 -12.60 10.86
#